data_b47507a62f3ed4f9e3e9f932dcc64b5f
#
_entry.id   b47507a62f3ed4f9e3e9f932dcc64b5f
#
_cell.length_a   1.000
_cell.length_b   1.000
_cell.length_c   1.000
_cell.angle_alpha   90.00
_cell.angle_beta   90.00
_cell.angle_gamma   90.00
#
_symmetry.space_group_name_H-M   'P 1'
#
loop_
_entity.id
_entity.type
_entity.pdbx_description
1 polymer ?
#
loop_
_entity_poly.entity_id
_entity_poly.type
_entity_poly.pdbx_seq_one_letter_code
_entity_poly.pdbx_strand_id
1 'polypeptide(L)'
;MKQSKHLSRKLTALVLGGLFSLSLASAATAEARSLALSESVELALENNRSIKSSVTDVDAADWAYHEARRTAGPKLTLSTQGNRVGGKAYKLYDHDYAYRSAAELSFPLYTGGRIEHGIEAARYGVNTADLALESTKQAVRYQTTGQYFKALEYRNLIKVGEISVANLKSHLDNVNAQYRVGTVARSDVLASQVSLANAEQSLVNVTNNYDVAIAELNKLIGLPTGTALSLADELAYKKYDLTLDDCTAYALAHRADGIAADLAVRQANASMEATRGASLPQVSAAATRTIGGDSLFSNNTDSADTWSIGVQASWAAFDNNVTAAQVNQRRAAVHKLQQAAEEAREQIELDVQTAYLSLLAAEKNIKTTNTAVERAVEDFKIAQVRYTAGVGTNLDVTDADEKLVTAQTNYYDALYNYNLSKAALDRAMGLPVDLDAVSYQAKVDAKEHKAAKEQADMALYHTDAAAEKMAAEQKALDEKSRTGRTMKPDTKVPVSQGAPVRTATLSASDAAAEAGK
;
A
#
# COMPACT_ATOMS: atom_id res chain seq x y z
N MET A 1 -57.04 13.88 -9.88
CA MET A 1 -56.82 13.72 -11.34
C MET A 1 -55.46 14.19 -11.68
N LYS A 2 -54.69 13.33 -12.41
CA LYS A 2 -53.41 13.51 -13.06
C LYS A 2 -52.16 13.53 -12.15
N GLN A 3 -51.59 12.41 -11.96
CA GLN A 3 -50.53 11.63 -12.63
C GLN A 3 -49.13 12.02 -12.16
N SER A 4 -48.63 11.19 -11.24
CA SER A 4 -47.24 11.01 -10.88
C SER A 4 -46.50 10.40 -12.07
N LYS A 5 -45.39 11.02 -12.48
CA LYS A 5 -44.44 10.39 -13.41
C LYS A 5 -43.40 9.65 -12.62
N HIS A 6 -43.58 8.33 -12.54
CA HIS A 6 -42.55 7.38 -12.19
C HIS A 6 -41.40 7.43 -13.20
N LEU A 7 -40.23 7.77 -12.73
CA LEU A 7 -39.00 7.50 -13.47
C LEU A 7 -38.50 6.10 -13.10
N SER A 8 -39.09 5.09 -13.76
CA SER A 8 -38.58 3.72 -13.71
C SER A 8 -37.35 3.64 -14.63
N ARG A 9 -36.16 3.50 -14.05
CA ARG A 9 -34.99 3.01 -14.77
C ARG A 9 -35.27 1.57 -15.21
N LYS A 10 -35.51 1.40 -16.50
CA LYS A 10 -35.62 0.12 -17.15
C LYS A 10 -34.27 -0.61 -17.07
N LEU A 11 -34.21 -1.66 -16.23
CA LEU A 11 -33.26 -2.75 -16.43
C LEU A 11 -33.64 -3.44 -17.74
N THR A 12 -32.86 -3.24 -18.78
CA THR A 12 -32.93 -4.01 -20.00
C THR A 12 -32.20 -5.33 -19.74
N ALA A 13 -32.93 -6.31 -19.25
CA ALA A 13 -32.46 -7.70 -19.30
C ALA A 13 -32.54 -8.15 -20.76
N LEU A 14 -31.39 -8.19 -21.42
CA LEU A 14 -31.23 -8.82 -22.72
C LEU A 14 -31.13 -10.34 -22.49
N VAL A 15 -32.27 -11.01 -22.58
CA VAL A 15 -32.32 -12.46 -22.73
C VAL A 15 -31.86 -12.79 -24.15
N LEU A 16 -30.58 -13.08 -24.32
CA LEU A 16 -30.07 -13.79 -25.49
C LEU A 16 -30.18 -15.28 -25.18
N GLY A 17 -31.29 -15.85 -25.66
CA GLY A 17 -31.51 -17.28 -25.72
C GLY A 17 -30.45 -17.96 -26.60
N GLY A 18 -29.96 -19.00 -26.04
CA GLY A 18 -29.11 -20.05 -26.42
C GLY A 18 -28.76 -20.32 -27.86
N LEU A 19 -27.56 -20.66 -28.01
CA LEU A 19 -27.07 -21.77 -28.78
C LEU A 19 -25.99 -22.41 -27.94
N PHE A 20 -26.38 -23.43 -27.22
CA PHE A 20 -25.47 -24.40 -26.62
C PHE A 20 -24.83 -25.16 -27.79
N SER A 21 -23.87 -24.53 -28.46
CA SER A 21 -22.93 -25.26 -29.26
C SER A 21 -22.04 -26.03 -28.30
N LEU A 22 -22.28 -27.33 -28.25
CA LEU A 22 -21.34 -28.31 -27.73
C LEU A 22 -20.05 -28.15 -28.56
N SER A 23 -19.20 -27.20 -28.19
CA SER A 23 -17.82 -27.21 -28.61
C SER A 23 -17.20 -28.38 -27.86
N LEU A 24 -16.95 -29.49 -28.62
CA LEU A 24 -15.97 -30.48 -28.24
C LEU A 24 -14.75 -29.68 -27.70
N ALA A 25 -14.49 -29.83 -26.45
CA ALA A 25 -13.22 -29.43 -25.85
C ALA A 25 -12.17 -30.32 -26.54
N SER A 26 -11.64 -29.85 -27.66
CA SER A 26 -10.31 -30.22 -28.07
C SER A 26 -9.46 -29.87 -26.84
N ALA A 27 -8.86 -30.90 -26.27
CA ALA A 27 -7.71 -30.73 -25.37
C ALA A 27 -6.61 -30.10 -26.25
N ALA A 28 -6.74 -28.79 -26.47
CA ALA A 28 -5.63 -27.96 -26.88
C ALA A 28 -4.65 -28.14 -25.73
N THR A 29 -3.52 -28.74 -26.02
CA THR A 29 -2.33 -28.58 -25.20
C THR A 29 -2.23 -27.09 -24.93
N ALA A 30 -2.55 -26.66 -23.71
CA ALA A 30 -2.52 -25.25 -23.34
C ALA A 30 -1.06 -24.85 -23.53
N GLU A 31 -0.79 -24.15 -24.63
CA GLU A 31 0.52 -23.58 -24.88
C GLU A 31 0.83 -22.71 -23.65
N ALA A 32 1.93 -23.02 -22.95
CA ALA A 32 2.30 -22.31 -21.75
C ALA A 32 2.45 -20.82 -22.09
N ARG A 33 1.65 -19.97 -21.45
CA ARG A 33 1.69 -18.52 -21.68
C ARG A 33 3.08 -18.03 -21.31
N SER A 34 3.81 -17.49 -22.29
CA SER A 34 5.10 -16.83 -22.03
C SER A 34 4.85 -15.50 -21.33
N LEU A 35 5.48 -15.28 -20.18
CA LEU A 35 5.27 -14.12 -19.33
C LEU A 35 6.63 -13.50 -18.98
N ALA A 36 6.76 -12.19 -19.23
CA ALA A 36 7.90 -11.40 -18.80
C ALA A 36 7.68 -10.85 -17.38
N LEU A 37 8.76 -10.43 -16.70
CA LEU A 37 8.67 -9.82 -15.36
C LEU A 37 7.74 -8.59 -15.34
N SER A 38 7.90 -7.68 -16.32
CA SER A 38 7.07 -6.47 -16.41
C SER A 38 5.58 -6.79 -16.54
N GLU A 39 5.22 -7.76 -17.40
CA GLU A 39 3.84 -8.22 -17.59
C GLU A 39 3.30 -8.92 -16.33
N SER A 40 4.16 -9.70 -15.64
CA SER A 40 3.80 -10.32 -14.36
C SER A 40 3.46 -9.29 -13.29
N VAL A 41 4.24 -8.23 -13.20
CA VAL A 41 4.00 -7.12 -12.26
C VAL A 41 2.72 -6.38 -12.61
N GLU A 42 2.48 -6.07 -13.90
CA GLU A 42 1.26 -5.40 -14.36
C GLU A 42 0.00 -6.21 -14.02
N LEU A 43 0.00 -7.51 -14.34
CA LEU A 43 -1.10 -8.42 -13.97
C LEU A 43 -1.32 -8.50 -12.45
N ALA A 44 -0.23 -8.51 -11.67
CA ALA A 44 -0.35 -8.49 -10.21
C ALA A 44 -1.00 -7.20 -9.71
N LEU A 45 -0.62 -6.04 -10.27
CA LEU A 45 -1.19 -4.75 -9.89
C LEU A 45 -2.69 -4.64 -10.22
N GLU A 46 -3.13 -5.23 -11.32
CA GLU A 46 -4.54 -5.23 -11.73
C GLU A 46 -5.38 -6.23 -10.92
N ASN A 47 -4.83 -7.41 -10.63
CA ASN A 47 -5.63 -8.54 -10.16
C ASN A 47 -5.44 -8.89 -8.70
N ASN A 48 -4.36 -8.42 -8.05
CA ASN A 48 -4.03 -8.80 -6.67
C ASN A 48 -5.13 -8.38 -5.69
N ARG A 49 -5.52 -9.32 -4.82
CA ARG A 49 -6.61 -9.11 -3.86
C ARG A 49 -6.25 -8.11 -2.75
N SER A 50 -4.97 -8.03 -2.37
CA SER A 50 -4.52 -7.05 -1.35
C SER A 50 -4.66 -5.63 -1.87
N ILE A 51 -4.35 -5.38 -3.15
CA ILE A 51 -4.55 -4.06 -3.78
C ILE A 51 -6.05 -3.74 -3.85
N LYS A 52 -6.88 -4.69 -4.30
CA LYS A 52 -8.35 -4.50 -4.33
C LYS A 52 -8.93 -4.23 -2.95
N SER A 53 -8.40 -4.86 -1.89
CA SER A 53 -8.77 -4.54 -0.52
C SER A 53 -8.37 -3.12 -0.14
N SER A 54 -7.12 -2.73 -0.43
CA SER A 54 -6.62 -1.40 -0.10
C SER A 54 -7.35 -0.27 -0.85
N VAL A 55 -7.83 -0.54 -2.08
CA VAL A 55 -8.73 0.39 -2.80
C VAL A 55 -10.05 0.56 -2.05
N THR A 56 -10.62 -0.51 -1.50
CA THR A 56 -11.85 -0.39 -0.69
C THR A 56 -11.61 0.34 0.64
N ASP A 57 -10.38 0.29 1.19
CA ASP A 57 -10.02 1.08 2.37
C ASP A 57 -9.96 2.59 2.03
N VAL A 58 -9.47 2.95 0.82
CA VAL A 58 -9.53 4.33 0.32
C VAL A 58 -10.99 4.78 0.16
N ASP A 59 -11.84 3.96 -0.46
CA ASP A 59 -13.28 4.25 -0.59
C ASP A 59 -13.93 4.46 0.79
N ALA A 60 -13.58 3.64 1.79
CA ALA A 60 -14.08 3.78 3.14
C ALA A 60 -13.64 5.10 3.80
N ALA A 61 -12.38 5.48 3.60
CA ALA A 61 -11.85 6.76 4.09
C ALA A 61 -12.53 7.96 3.40
N ASP A 62 -12.81 7.88 2.10
CA ASP A 62 -13.54 8.92 1.36
C ASP A 62 -14.99 9.05 1.88
N TRP A 63 -15.67 7.94 2.13
CA TRP A 63 -16.99 7.98 2.76
C TRP A 63 -16.96 8.56 4.18
N ALA A 64 -15.91 8.30 4.97
CA ALA A 64 -15.73 8.93 6.28
C ALA A 64 -15.51 10.47 6.14
N TYR A 65 -14.77 10.91 5.12
CA TYR A 65 -14.66 12.34 4.81
C TYR A 65 -16.00 12.93 4.37
N HIS A 66 -16.76 12.24 3.53
CA HIS A 66 -18.12 12.66 3.15
C HIS A 66 -19.05 12.71 4.35
N GLU A 67 -18.98 11.75 5.29
CA GLU A 67 -19.71 11.79 6.56
C GLU A 67 -19.35 13.05 7.36
N ALA A 68 -18.05 13.30 7.56
CA ALA A 68 -17.58 14.49 8.27
C ALA A 68 -18.12 15.80 7.63
N ARG A 69 -18.09 15.90 6.30
CA ARG A 69 -18.68 17.07 5.58
C ARG A 69 -20.17 17.21 5.78
N ARG A 70 -20.92 16.09 5.80
CA ARG A 70 -22.37 16.12 5.97
C ARG A 70 -22.82 16.50 7.37
N THR A 71 -21.93 16.40 8.38
CA THR A 71 -22.22 16.89 9.74
C THR A 71 -22.43 18.42 9.80
N ALA A 72 -21.90 19.17 8.80
CA ALA A 72 -22.16 20.60 8.64
C ALA A 72 -23.53 20.90 8.04
N GLY A 73 -24.26 19.89 7.54
CA GLY A 73 -25.54 20.05 6.89
C GLY A 73 -26.74 19.98 7.84
N PRO A 74 -27.96 20.22 7.29
CA PRO A 74 -29.19 20.10 8.05
C PRO A 74 -29.48 18.65 8.43
N LYS A 75 -29.97 18.43 9.66
CA LYS A 75 -30.42 17.14 10.18
C LYS A 75 -31.91 17.20 10.51
N LEU A 76 -32.69 16.32 9.90
CA LEU A 76 -34.10 16.12 10.24
C LEU A 76 -34.21 14.90 11.17
N THR A 77 -34.72 15.12 12.39
CA THR A 77 -34.98 14.06 13.36
C THR A 77 -36.48 13.94 13.58
N LEU A 78 -37.01 12.75 13.39
CA LEU A 78 -38.38 12.42 13.74
C LEU A 78 -38.34 11.58 15.02
N SER A 79 -39.08 11.99 16.03
CA SER A 79 -39.17 11.26 17.29
C SER A 79 -40.62 11.08 17.69
N THR A 80 -40.93 9.94 18.29
CA THR A 80 -42.22 9.71 18.92
C THR A 80 -41.99 9.06 20.27
N GLN A 81 -42.74 9.51 21.27
CA GLN A 81 -42.64 9.02 22.64
C GLN A 81 -44.04 8.78 23.18
N GLY A 82 -44.26 7.61 23.72
CA GLY A 82 -45.48 7.27 24.46
C GLY A 82 -45.15 7.00 25.92
N ASN A 83 -45.77 7.72 26.82
CA ASN A 83 -45.58 7.53 28.25
C ASN A 83 -46.93 7.14 28.89
N ARG A 84 -46.90 6.13 29.75
CA ARG A 84 -48.00 5.94 30.70
C ARG A 84 -47.77 6.86 31.88
N VAL A 85 -48.73 7.73 32.13
CA VAL A 85 -48.65 8.73 33.18
C VAL A 85 -49.63 8.35 34.32
N GLY A 86 -49.23 8.65 35.55
CA GLY A 86 -50.07 8.32 36.72
C GLY A 86 -49.73 9.25 37.89
N GLY A 87 -50.58 9.28 38.89
CA GLY A 87 -50.44 10.11 40.07
C GLY A 87 -51.59 11.08 40.26
N LYS A 88 -51.65 11.77 41.39
CA LYS A 88 -52.77 12.65 41.74
C LYS A 88 -53.00 13.80 40.74
N ALA A 89 -51.93 14.35 40.16
CA ALA A 89 -52.01 15.44 39.19
C ALA A 89 -52.62 15.01 37.85
N TYR A 90 -52.43 13.78 37.43
CA TYR A 90 -52.94 13.25 36.16
C TYR A 90 -54.37 12.73 36.26
N LYS A 91 -54.86 12.37 37.47
CA LYS A 91 -56.28 11.99 37.70
C LYS A 91 -57.22 13.14 37.43
N LEU A 92 -56.76 14.39 37.44
CA LEU A 92 -57.59 15.57 37.13
C LEU A 92 -57.87 15.72 35.62
N TYR A 93 -57.04 15.05 34.74
CA TYR A 93 -57.10 15.18 33.28
C TYR A 93 -57.64 13.93 32.57
N ASP A 94 -58.03 12.89 33.32
CA ASP A 94 -58.61 11.62 32.83
C ASP A 94 -57.83 10.90 31.71
N HIS A 95 -56.50 11.05 31.68
CA HIS A 95 -55.65 10.44 30.68
C HIS A 95 -54.54 9.59 31.31
N ASP A 96 -54.51 8.29 30.97
CA ASP A 96 -53.50 7.34 31.43
C ASP A 96 -52.25 7.33 30.52
N TYR A 97 -52.34 7.92 29.35
CA TYR A 97 -51.26 7.92 28.34
C TYR A 97 -51.00 9.32 27.79
N ALA A 98 -49.75 9.62 27.55
CA ALA A 98 -49.32 10.84 26.87
C ALA A 98 -48.39 10.47 25.72
N TYR A 99 -48.80 10.79 24.50
CA TYR A 99 -48.00 10.61 23.29
C TYR A 99 -47.49 11.95 22.82
N ARG A 100 -46.21 11.96 22.38
CA ARG A 100 -45.59 13.14 21.80
C ARG A 100 -44.81 12.71 20.55
N SER A 101 -45.15 13.30 19.41
CA SER A 101 -44.41 13.16 18.17
C SER A 101 -43.80 14.51 17.81
N ALA A 102 -42.52 14.51 17.48
CA ALA A 102 -41.82 15.73 17.10
C ALA A 102 -41.02 15.52 15.82
N ALA A 103 -41.06 16.53 14.97
CA ALA A 103 -40.14 16.67 13.82
C ALA A 103 -39.23 17.87 14.10
N GLU A 104 -37.93 17.63 14.15
CA GLU A 104 -36.92 18.66 14.40
C GLU A 104 -35.96 18.73 13.22
N LEU A 105 -35.88 19.88 12.57
CA LEU A 105 -34.86 20.23 11.60
C LEU A 105 -33.81 21.10 12.31
N SER A 106 -32.57 20.62 12.42
CA SER A 106 -31.47 21.35 13.03
C SER A 106 -30.36 21.63 12.00
N PHE A 107 -29.71 22.78 12.11
CA PHE A 107 -28.61 23.18 11.26
C PHE A 107 -27.54 23.90 12.09
N PRO A 108 -26.28 23.39 12.13
CA PRO A 108 -25.19 24.05 12.84
C PRO A 108 -24.76 25.29 12.04
N LEU A 109 -24.82 26.48 12.67
CA LEU A 109 -24.37 27.74 12.08
C LEU A 109 -22.92 28.07 12.45
N TYR A 110 -22.55 27.75 13.69
CA TYR A 110 -21.18 27.96 14.20
C TYR A 110 -20.90 26.92 15.29
N THR A 111 -19.77 26.24 15.17
CA THR A 111 -19.37 25.16 16.09
C THR A 111 -17.98 25.38 16.71
N GLY A 112 -17.50 26.63 16.72
CA GLY A 112 -16.17 26.94 17.24
C GLY A 112 -15.01 26.32 16.45
N GLY A 113 -15.23 25.96 15.18
CA GLY A 113 -14.23 25.25 14.36
C GLY A 113 -14.24 23.72 14.53
N ARG A 114 -15.12 23.15 15.37
CA ARG A 114 -15.16 21.72 15.64
C ARG A 114 -15.48 20.89 14.40
N ILE A 115 -16.46 21.34 13.59
CA ILE A 115 -16.85 20.63 12.37
C ILE A 115 -15.76 20.81 11.30
N GLU A 116 -15.25 22.02 11.13
CA GLU A 116 -14.24 22.37 10.14
C GLU A 116 -12.95 21.56 10.35
N HIS A 117 -12.42 21.56 11.58
CA HIS A 117 -11.24 20.75 11.92
C HIS A 117 -11.54 19.23 11.93
N GLY A 118 -12.78 18.83 12.19
CA GLY A 118 -13.20 17.44 12.02
C GLY A 118 -13.17 16.99 10.56
N ILE A 119 -13.61 17.85 9.64
CA ILE A 119 -13.52 17.63 8.19
C ILE A 119 -12.06 17.57 7.74
N GLU A 120 -11.23 18.49 8.23
CA GLU A 120 -9.80 18.51 7.94
C GLU A 120 -9.11 17.21 8.42
N ALA A 121 -9.39 16.76 9.63
CA ALA A 121 -8.86 15.50 10.15
C ALA A 121 -9.29 14.28 9.30
N ALA A 122 -10.55 14.24 8.85
CA ALA A 122 -11.05 13.18 7.98
C ALA A 122 -10.37 13.21 6.61
N ARG A 123 -10.06 14.40 6.08
CA ARG A 123 -9.32 14.57 4.81
C ARG A 123 -7.90 14.03 4.91
N TYR A 124 -7.18 14.30 6.01
CA TYR A 124 -5.88 13.66 6.24
C TYR A 124 -5.99 12.14 6.29
N GLY A 125 -7.12 11.61 6.78
CA GLY A 125 -7.42 10.19 6.76
C GLY A 125 -7.49 9.61 5.33
N VAL A 126 -8.12 10.30 4.37
CA VAL A 126 -8.13 9.91 2.95
C VAL A 126 -6.71 9.86 2.39
N ASN A 127 -5.94 10.93 2.59
CA ASN A 127 -4.56 11.01 2.08
C ASN A 127 -3.69 9.87 2.66
N THR A 128 -3.89 9.52 3.94
CA THR A 128 -3.17 8.39 4.56
C THR A 128 -3.58 7.05 3.95
N ALA A 129 -4.85 6.87 3.60
CA ALA A 129 -5.34 5.67 2.93
C ALA A 129 -4.76 5.54 1.51
N ASP A 130 -4.64 6.64 0.76
CA ASP A 130 -3.98 6.66 -0.56
C ASP A 130 -2.51 6.25 -0.47
N LEU A 131 -1.79 6.74 0.54
CA LEU A 131 -0.41 6.35 0.80
C LEU A 131 -0.28 4.87 1.17
N ALA A 132 -1.23 4.34 1.94
CA ALA A 132 -1.28 2.92 2.27
C ALA A 132 -1.54 2.06 1.03
N LEU A 133 -2.37 2.52 0.10
CA LEU A 133 -2.58 1.87 -1.19
C LEU A 133 -1.29 1.84 -2.01
N GLU A 134 -0.55 2.95 -2.09
CA GLU A 134 0.72 2.99 -2.80
C GLU A 134 1.77 2.06 -2.17
N SER A 135 1.87 2.04 -0.85
CA SER A 135 2.72 1.10 -0.11
C SER A 135 2.34 -0.37 -0.40
N THR A 136 1.03 -0.66 -0.50
CA THR A 136 0.52 -1.99 -0.85
C THR A 136 0.94 -2.39 -2.27
N LYS A 137 0.83 -1.49 -3.25
CA LYS A 137 1.29 -1.72 -4.63
C LYS A 137 2.78 -2.01 -4.68
N GLN A 138 3.60 -1.24 -3.95
CA GLN A 138 5.05 -1.46 -3.86
C GLN A 138 5.37 -2.82 -3.24
N ALA A 139 4.64 -3.22 -2.20
CA ALA A 139 4.79 -4.53 -1.58
C ALA A 139 4.42 -5.68 -2.55
N VAL A 140 3.34 -5.55 -3.29
CA VAL A 140 2.91 -6.53 -4.30
C VAL A 140 3.93 -6.61 -5.45
N ARG A 141 4.45 -5.48 -5.94
CA ARG A 141 5.54 -5.46 -6.94
C ARG A 141 6.76 -6.23 -6.44
N TYR A 142 7.21 -5.95 -5.22
CA TYR A 142 8.35 -6.64 -4.62
C TYR A 142 8.11 -8.15 -4.49
N GLN A 143 6.95 -8.55 -3.99
CA GLN A 143 6.59 -9.97 -3.83
C GLN A 143 6.52 -10.68 -5.18
N THR A 144 5.90 -10.05 -6.19
CA THR A 144 5.80 -10.62 -7.54
C THR A 144 7.17 -10.74 -8.19
N THR A 145 8.00 -9.71 -8.06
CA THR A 145 9.38 -9.72 -8.57
C THR A 145 10.22 -10.81 -7.90
N GLY A 146 10.13 -10.93 -6.58
CA GLY A 146 10.84 -11.99 -5.83
C GLY A 146 10.39 -13.38 -6.24
N GLN A 147 9.08 -13.60 -6.37
CA GLN A 147 8.52 -14.90 -6.77
C GLN A 147 8.87 -15.26 -8.22
N TYR A 148 8.88 -14.27 -9.13
CA TYR A 148 9.30 -14.45 -10.50
C TYR A 148 10.77 -14.89 -10.59
N PHE A 149 11.67 -14.20 -9.88
CA PHE A 149 13.09 -14.57 -9.85
C PHE A 149 13.32 -15.91 -9.15
N LYS A 150 12.50 -16.26 -8.15
CA LYS A 150 12.57 -17.57 -7.49
C LYS A 150 12.20 -18.71 -8.44
N ALA A 151 11.19 -18.51 -9.26
CA ALA A 151 10.84 -19.47 -10.29
C ALA A 151 11.95 -19.60 -11.36
N LEU A 152 12.59 -18.48 -11.76
CA LEU A 152 13.75 -18.52 -12.66
C LEU A 152 14.94 -19.25 -12.07
N GLU A 153 15.22 -19.08 -10.78
CA GLU A 153 16.24 -19.81 -10.06
C GLU A 153 15.97 -21.33 -10.14
N TYR A 154 14.79 -21.78 -9.75
CA TYR A 154 14.45 -23.19 -9.82
C TYR A 154 14.48 -23.76 -11.24
N ARG A 155 14.07 -23.00 -12.26
CA ARG A 155 14.23 -23.38 -13.66
C ARG A 155 15.71 -23.64 -14.02
N ASN A 156 16.62 -22.84 -13.53
CA ASN A 156 18.05 -23.05 -13.76
C ASN A 156 18.60 -24.24 -12.93
N LEU A 157 18.12 -24.42 -11.69
CA LEU A 157 18.50 -25.56 -10.87
C LEU A 157 18.00 -26.89 -11.44
N ILE A 158 16.84 -26.91 -12.12
CA ILE A 158 16.40 -28.09 -12.89
C ILE A 158 17.44 -28.46 -13.95
N LYS A 159 17.92 -27.48 -14.74
CA LYS A 159 18.97 -27.72 -15.74
C LYS A 159 20.25 -28.25 -15.13
N VAL A 160 20.67 -27.73 -13.96
CA VAL A 160 21.81 -28.26 -13.19
C VAL A 160 21.58 -29.72 -12.79
N GLY A 161 20.41 -30.02 -12.25
CA GLY A 161 20.04 -31.39 -11.88
C GLY A 161 20.00 -32.35 -13.07
N GLU A 162 19.42 -31.93 -14.20
CA GLU A 162 19.39 -32.72 -15.44
C GLU A 162 20.78 -33.04 -15.95
N ILE A 163 21.71 -32.07 -15.92
CA ILE A 163 23.11 -32.24 -16.31
C ILE A 163 23.81 -33.22 -15.37
N SER A 164 23.63 -33.09 -14.04
CA SER A 164 24.21 -34.01 -13.06
C SER A 164 23.71 -35.44 -13.24
N VAL A 165 22.39 -35.64 -13.41
CA VAL A 165 21.82 -36.94 -13.71
C VAL A 165 22.42 -37.56 -14.98
N ALA A 166 22.56 -36.73 -16.04
CA ALA A 166 23.17 -37.21 -17.31
C ALA A 166 24.66 -37.57 -17.10
N ASN A 167 25.41 -36.79 -16.35
CA ASN A 167 26.80 -37.03 -16.02
C ASN A 167 26.98 -38.36 -15.23
N LEU A 168 26.23 -38.52 -14.16
CA LEU A 168 26.28 -39.70 -13.29
C LEU A 168 25.79 -40.95 -14.01
N LYS A 169 24.79 -40.85 -14.90
CA LYS A 169 24.35 -41.95 -15.76
C LYS A 169 25.46 -42.39 -16.70
N SER A 170 26.11 -41.45 -17.39
CA SER A 170 27.24 -41.72 -18.27
C SER A 170 28.42 -42.36 -17.49
N HIS A 171 28.66 -41.84 -16.28
CA HIS A 171 29.71 -42.40 -15.40
C HIS A 171 29.37 -43.84 -14.98
N LEU A 172 28.12 -44.11 -14.56
CA LEU A 172 27.68 -45.48 -14.21
C LEU A 172 27.82 -46.45 -15.38
N ASP A 173 27.54 -46.02 -16.63
CA ASP A 173 27.75 -46.83 -17.82
C ASP A 173 29.24 -47.21 -17.99
N ASN A 174 30.13 -46.26 -17.75
CA ASN A 174 31.59 -46.50 -17.76
C ASN A 174 32.02 -47.47 -16.66
N VAL A 175 31.54 -47.27 -15.43
CA VAL A 175 31.79 -48.19 -14.28
C VAL A 175 31.29 -49.59 -14.57
N ASN A 176 30.11 -49.74 -15.15
CA ASN A 176 29.56 -51.03 -15.56
C ASN A 176 30.37 -51.71 -16.63
N ALA A 177 30.91 -50.94 -17.61
CA ALA A 177 31.82 -51.47 -18.64
C ALA A 177 33.12 -51.98 -18.05
N GLN A 178 33.72 -51.24 -17.10
CA GLN A 178 34.96 -51.62 -16.40
C GLN A 178 34.73 -52.82 -15.47
N TYR A 179 33.58 -52.92 -14.81
CA TYR A 179 33.22 -54.09 -14.01
C TYR A 179 33.10 -55.35 -14.82
N ARG A 180 32.51 -55.29 -16.03
CA ARG A 180 32.40 -56.44 -16.93
C ARG A 180 33.74 -56.98 -17.38
N VAL A 181 34.76 -56.13 -17.50
CA VAL A 181 36.14 -56.57 -17.84
C VAL A 181 37.01 -56.84 -16.59
N GLY A 182 36.42 -56.67 -15.37
CA GLY A 182 37.07 -57.04 -14.11
C GLY A 182 38.06 -56.02 -13.56
N THR A 183 38.05 -54.76 -14.04
CA THR A 183 38.97 -53.69 -13.62
C THR A 183 38.49 -52.91 -12.39
N VAL A 184 37.19 -52.98 -12.03
CA VAL A 184 36.65 -52.32 -10.85
C VAL A 184 35.78 -53.32 -10.02
N ALA A 185 35.56 -52.98 -8.73
CA ALA A 185 34.81 -53.79 -7.81
C ALA A 185 33.29 -53.59 -7.98
N ARG A 186 32.50 -54.58 -7.54
CA ARG A 186 31.03 -54.44 -7.49
C ARG A 186 30.56 -53.32 -6.56
N SER A 187 31.34 -52.98 -5.53
CA SER A 187 31.11 -51.84 -4.65
C SER A 187 31.02 -50.54 -5.40
N ASP A 188 31.87 -50.32 -6.43
CA ASP A 188 31.90 -49.09 -7.22
C ASP A 188 30.67 -48.95 -8.08
N VAL A 189 30.14 -50.05 -8.65
CA VAL A 189 28.85 -50.06 -9.36
C VAL A 189 27.72 -49.68 -8.42
N LEU A 190 27.65 -50.30 -7.23
CA LEU A 190 26.60 -49.99 -6.25
C LEU A 190 26.69 -48.53 -5.76
N ALA A 191 27.89 -48.00 -5.51
CA ALA A 191 28.09 -46.61 -5.12
C ALA A 191 27.63 -45.64 -6.20
N SER A 192 27.99 -45.89 -7.47
CA SER A 192 27.54 -45.07 -8.61
C SER A 192 26.01 -45.10 -8.81
N GLN A 193 25.38 -46.27 -8.58
CA GLN A 193 23.92 -46.41 -8.61
C GLN A 193 23.24 -45.56 -7.52
N VAL A 194 23.81 -45.56 -6.30
CA VAL A 194 23.30 -44.73 -5.19
C VAL A 194 23.44 -43.26 -5.50
N SER A 195 24.60 -42.82 -6.04
CA SER A 195 24.83 -41.43 -6.43
C SER A 195 23.84 -40.99 -7.50
N LEU A 196 23.58 -41.81 -8.53
CA LEU A 196 22.58 -41.52 -9.56
C LEU A 196 21.19 -41.40 -8.96
N ALA A 197 20.76 -42.33 -8.11
CA ALA A 197 19.45 -42.33 -7.48
C ALA A 197 19.25 -41.05 -6.60
N ASN A 198 20.29 -40.61 -5.89
CA ASN A 198 20.26 -39.38 -5.11
C ASN A 198 20.11 -38.14 -6.01
N ALA A 199 20.81 -38.08 -7.15
CA ALA A 199 20.69 -37.00 -8.10
C ALA A 199 19.29 -36.94 -8.75
N GLU A 200 18.72 -38.11 -9.11
CA GLU A 200 17.35 -38.21 -9.62
C GLU A 200 16.34 -37.72 -8.58
N GLN A 201 16.49 -38.12 -7.30
CA GLN A 201 15.64 -37.63 -6.21
C GLN A 201 15.76 -36.11 -6.04
N SER A 202 16.97 -35.54 -6.11
CA SER A 202 17.21 -34.11 -6.02
C SER A 202 16.53 -33.36 -7.17
N LEU A 203 16.60 -33.88 -8.39
CA LEU A 203 15.93 -33.34 -9.56
C LEU A 203 14.39 -33.32 -9.37
N VAL A 204 13.80 -34.40 -8.85
CA VAL A 204 12.36 -34.44 -8.54
C VAL A 204 11.98 -33.35 -7.54
N ASN A 205 12.79 -33.17 -6.48
CA ASN A 205 12.53 -32.16 -5.46
C ASN A 205 12.59 -30.72 -6.05
N VAL A 206 13.60 -30.41 -6.87
CA VAL A 206 13.74 -29.10 -7.49
C VAL A 206 12.62 -28.83 -8.50
N THR A 207 12.21 -29.86 -9.26
CA THR A 207 11.06 -29.75 -10.18
C THR A 207 9.77 -29.44 -9.42
N ASN A 208 9.51 -30.14 -8.30
CA ASN A 208 8.37 -29.83 -7.45
C ASN A 208 8.43 -28.40 -6.89
N ASN A 209 9.61 -27.92 -6.48
CA ASN A 209 9.78 -26.56 -5.99
C ASN A 209 9.49 -25.51 -7.08
N TYR A 210 9.87 -25.80 -8.34
CA TYR A 210 9.53 -24.97 -9.48
C TYR A 210 8.01 -24.89 -9.68
N ASP A 211 7.32 -26.03 -9.66
CA ASP A 211 5.86 -26.10 -9.84
C ASP A 211 5.14 -25.32 -8.74
N VAL A 212 5.60 -25.44 -7.49
CA VAL A 212 5.09 -24.65 -6.35
C VAL A 212 5.33 -23.16 -6.57
N ALA A 213 6.54 -22.78 -7.01
CA ALA A 213 6.87 -21.38 -7.28
C ALA A 213 5.99 -20.78 -8.39
N ILE A 214 5.69 -21.54 -9.45
CA ILE A 214 4.75 -21.13 -10.50
C ILE A 214 3.32 -21.00 -9.95
N ALA A 215 2.86 -21.92 -9.10
CA ALA A 215 1.53 -21.83 -8.49
C ALA A 215 1.40 -20.60 -7.56
N GLU A 216 2.45 -20.26 -6.81
CA GLU A 216 2.51 -19.05 -5.98
C GLU A 216 2.53 -17.78 -6.83
N LEU A 217 3.28 -17.77 -7.94
CA LEU A 217 3.27 -16.66 -8.90
C LEU A 217 1.87 -16.48 -9.50
N ASN A 218 1.22 -17.56 -9.93
CA ASN A 218 -0.17 -17.52 -10.43
C ASN A 218 -1.13 -16.87 -9.42
N LYS A 219 -1.01 -17.24 -8.14
CA LYS A 219 -1.80 -16.64 -7.06
C LYS A 219 -1.56 -15.13 -6.93
N LEU A 220 -0.31 -14.67 -7.03
CA LEU A 220 0.05 -13.26 -6.91
C LEU A 220 -0.51 -12.43 -8.08
N ILE A 221 -0.42 -12.96 -9.30
CA ILE A 221 -0.89 -12.29 -10.51
C ILE A 221 -2.40 -12.50 -10.77
N GLY A 222 -3.09 -13.25 -9.89
CA GLY A 222 -4.53 -13.44 -9.95
C GLY A 222 -5.01 -14.47 -10.97
N LEU A 223 -4.12 -15.36 -11.44
CA LEU A 223 -4.48 -16.49 -12.30
C LEU A 223 -4.83 -17.73 -11.46
N PRO A 224 -5.56 -18.71 -12.06
CA PRO A 224 -5.74 -20.02 -11.43
C PRO A 224 -4.39 -20.68 -11.16
N THR A 225 -4.22 -21.26 -9.96
CA THR A 225 -2.94 -21.83 -9.51
C THR A 225 -2.36 -22.93 -10.40
N GLY A 226 -3.22 -23.65 -11.15
CA GLY A 226 -2.82 -24.68 -12.09
C GLY A 226 -2.51 -24.20 -13.52
N THR A 227 -2.43 -22.88 -13.75
CA THR A 227 -2.11 -22.33 -15.08
C THR A 227 -0.64 -22.61 -15.42
N ALA A 228 -0.39 -23.25 -16.56
CA ALA A 228 0.97 -23.45 -17.03
C ALA A 228 1.56 -22.12 -17.52
N LEU A 229 2.68 -21.72 -16.94
CA LEU A 229 3.42 -20.51 -17.33
C LEU A 229 4.82 -20.88 -17.84
N SER A 230 5.26 -20.15 -18.86
CA SER A 230 6.66 -20.11 -19.31
C SER A 230 7.24 -18.74 -18.99
N LEU A 231 8.40 -18.69 -18.37
CA LEU A 231 9.05 -17.43 -18.01
C LEU A 231 9.94 -17.00 -19.18
N ALA A 232 9.72 -15.76 -19.67
CA ALA A 232 10.43 -15.23 -20.84
C ALA A 232 11.86 -14.76 -20.54
N ASP A 233 12.08 -14.29 -19.31
CA ASP A 233 13.36 -13.70 -18.91
C ASP A 233 14.39 -14.75 -18.48
N GLU A 234 15.65 -14.31 -18.39
CA GLU A 234 16.75 -15.06 -17.80
C GLU A 234 17.24 -14.38 -16.52
N LEU A 235 17.72 -15.20 -15.59
CA LEU A 235 18.31 -14.70 -14.34
C LEU A 235 19.71 -14.15 -14.64
N ALA A 236 19.85 -12.82 -14.71
CA ALA A 236 21.08 -12.15 -15.10
C ALA A 236 21.50 -11.09 -14.09
N TYR A 237 22.79 -10.82 -14.04
CA TYR A 237 23.37 -9.70 -13.30
C TYR A 237 23.31 -8.42 -14.13
N LYS A 238 22.78 -7.35 -13.54
CA LYS A 238 22.81 -5.99 -14.08
C LYS A 238 23.24 -5.04 -12.97
N LYS A 239 24.40 -4.39 -13.14
CA LYS A 239 24.99 -3.50 -12.15
C LYS A 239 24.00 -2.42 -11.69
N TYR A 240 24.07 -2.10 -10.41
CA TYR A 240 23.33 -1.00 -9.79
C TYR A 240 24.28 0.16 -9.51
N ASP A 241 23.96 1.36 -9.99
CA ASP A 241 24.90 2.48 -10.03
C ASP A 241 24.54 3.66 -9.09
N LEU A 242 23.40 3.61 -8.35
CA LEU A 242 23.06 4.64 -7.37
C LEU A 242 23.93 4.53 -6.12
N THR A 243 24.24 5.69 -5.50
CA THR A 243 24.96 5.74 -4.23
C THR A 243 24.00 5.60 -3.05
N LEU A 244 24.51 5.24 -1.86
CA LEU A 244 23.71 5.15 -0.64
C LEU A 244 23.05 6.50 -0.31
N ASP A 245 23.81 7.59 -0.43
CA ASP A 245 23.31 8.94 -0.09
C ASP A 245 22.16 9.37 -1.00
N ASP A 246 22.24 9.07 -2.31
CA ASP A 246 21.15 9.34 -3.25
C ASP A 246 19.90 8.52 -2.92
N CYS A 247 20.08 7.23 -2.58
CA CYS A 247 18.98 6.34 -2.19
C CYS A 247 18.29 6.84 -0.91
N THR A 248 19.06 7.23 0.10
CA THR A 248 18.56 7.71 1.39
C THR A 248 17.83 9.05 1.23
N ALA A 249 18.43 10.00 0.52
CA ALA A 249 17.81 11.30 0.25
C ALA A 249 16.47 11.16 -0.49
N TYR A 250 16.43 10.26 -1.47
CA TYR A 250 15.18 9.97 -2.18
C TYR A 250 14.13 9.34 -1.28
N ALA A 251 14.49 8.33 -0.48
CA ALA A 251 13.58 7.62 0.40
C ALA A 251 12.93 8.55 1.43
N LEU A 252 13.71 9.40 2.09
CA LEU A 252 13.22 10.38 3.07
C LEU A 252 12.23 11.40 2.46
N ALA A 253 12.39 11.71 1.17
CA ALA A 253 11.50 12.65 0.48
C ALA A 253 10.20 12.00 -0.06
N HIS A 254 10.20 10.70 -0.38
CA HIS A 254 9.17 10.09 -1.22
C HIS A 254 8.51 8.84 -0.63
N ARG A 255 9.04 8.29 0.45
CA ARG A 255 8.47 7.08 1.05
C ARG A 255 7.11 7.35 1.68
N ALA A 256 6.14 6.53 1.30
CA ALA A 256 4.74 6.69 1.70
C ALA A 256 4.51 6.64 3.21
N ASP A 257 5.26 5.80 3.93
CA ASP A 257 5.15 5.67 5.40
C ASP A 257 5.68 6.89 6.15
N GLY A 258 6.78 7.51 5.69
CA GLY A 258 7.29 8.76 6.23
C GLY A 258 6.30 9.91 6.06
N ILE A 259 5.74 10.05 4.84
CA ILE A 259 4.71 11.06 4.55
C ILE A 259 3.43 10.78 5.36
N ALA A 260 3.03 9.51 5.51
CA ALA A 260 1.86 9.13 6.32
C ALA A 260 2.06 9.48 7.80
N ALA A 261 3.26 9.33 8.34
CA ALA A 261 3.58 9.72 9.71
C ALA A 261 3.44 11.24 9.92
N ASP A 262 3.91 12.06 8.97
CA ASP A 262 3.71 13.51 8.99
C ASP A 262 2.22 13.91 8.89
N LEU A 263 1.45 13.22 8.05
CA LEU A 263 0.00 13.42 7.95
C LEU A 263 -0.74 13.02 9.23
N ALA A 264 -0.30 11.97 9.92
CA ALA A 264 -0.85 11.57 11.21
C ALA A 264 -0.67 12.67 12.28
N VAL A 265 0.47 13.36 12.29
CA VAL A 265 0.70 14.53 13.16
C VAL A 265 -0.28 15.65 12.82
N ARG A 266 -0.48 15.96 11.53
CA ARG A 266 -1.44 16.99 11.08
C ARG A 266 -2.87 16.61 11.42
N GLN A 267 -3.26 15.36 11.23
CA GLN A 267 -4.58 14.83 11.61
C GLN A 267 -4.84 14.97 13.12
N ALA A 268 -3.85 14.66 13.93
CA ALA A 268 -3.95 14.80 15.39
C ALA A 268 -4.06 16.26 15.81
N ASN A 269 -3.33 17.19 15.16
CA ASN A 269 -3.46 18.61 15.37
C ASN A 269 -4.86 19.11 15.03
N ALA A 270 -5.41 18.74 13.87
CA ALA A 270 -6.77 19.08 13.50
C ALA A 270 -7.79 18.53 14.53
N SER A 271 -7.60 17.29 15.00
CA SER A 271 -8.44 16.69 16.04
C SER A 271 -8.32 17.42 17.39
N MET A 272 -7.14 17.94 17.73
CA MET A 272 -6.92 18.76 18.93
C MET A 272 -7.66 20.10 18.81
N GLU A 273 -7.58 20.78 17.67
CA GLU A 273 -8.29 22.04 17.43
C GLU A 273 -9.81 21.82 17.39
N ALA A 274 -10.29 20.72 16.81
CA ALA A 274 -11.69 20.34 16.90
C ALA A 274 -12.16 20.17 18.35
N THR A 275 -11.32 19.57 19.21
CA THR A 275 -11.61 19.46 20.66
C THR A 275 -11.62 20.83 21.35
N ARG A 276 -10.67 21.71 20.98
CA ARG A 276 -10.61 23.08 21.49
C ARG A 276 -11.87 23.89 21.13
N GLY A 277 -12.44 23.63 19.94
CA GLY A 277 -13.69 24.24 19.51
C GLY A 277 -14.87 24.03 20.48
N ALA A 278 -14.84 23.00 21.32
CA ALA A 278 -15.87 22.76 22.33
C ALA A 278 -15.88 23.83 23.45
N SER A 279 -14.79 24.58 23.66
CA SER A 279 -14.72 25.70 24.60
C SER A 279 -15.34 27.00 24.06
N LEU A 280 -15.72 27.03 22.79
CA LEU A 280 -16.31 28.19 22.12
C LEU A 280 -17.83 28.09 22.08
N PRO A 281 -18.57 29.23 21.93
CA PRO A 281 -19.99 29.19 21.75
C PRO A 281 -20.41 28.32 20.57
N GLN A 282 -21.47 27.54 20.73
CA GLN A 282 -22.08 26.74 19.67
C GLN A 282 -23.40 27.42 19.25
N VAL A 283 -23.60 27.66 17.96
CA VAL A 283 -24.79 28.31 17.43
C VAL A 283 -25.44 27.39 16.41
N SER A 284 -26.72 27.11 16.61
CA SER A 284 -27.53 26.31 15.68
C SER A 284 -28.87 26.98 15.38
N ALA A 285 -29.37 26.81 14.18
CA ALA A 285 -30.75 27.09 13.84
C ALA A 285 -31.57 25.79 14.02
N ALA A 286 -32.77 25.89 14.55
CA ALA A 286 -33.67 24.78 14.67
C ALA A 286 -35.11 25.19 14.32
N ALA A 287 -35.84 24.28 13.66
CA ALA A 287 -37.28 24.36 13.45
C ALA A 287 -37.88 23.06 13.98
N THR A 288 -38.79 23.18 14.92
CA THR A 288 -39.41 22.03 15.57
C THR A 288 -40.92 22.12 15.43
N ARG A 289 -41.58 21.03 15.09
CA ARG A 289 -43.01 20.85 15.23
C ARG A 289 -43.28 19.68 16.15
N THR A 290 -44.09 19.90 17.17
CA THR A 290 -44.48 18.88 18.15
C THR A 290 -45.98 18.72 18.12
N ILE A 291 -46.44 17.49 18.01
CA ILE A 291 -47.84 17.08 18.12
C ILE A 291 -47.94 16.17 19.33
N GLY A 292 -48.90 16.44 20.21
CA GLY A 292 -49.13 15.63 21.40
C GLY A 292 -50.60 15.24 21.52
N GLY A 293 -50.88 14.20 22.27
CA GLY A 293 -52.24 13.71 22.50
C GLY A 293 -52.29 12.49 23.39
N ASP A 294 -53.49 11.97 23.57
CA ASP A 294 -53.80 10.76 24.31
C ASP A 294 -53.62 9.47 23.47
N SER A 295 -53.45 9.63 22.17
CA SER A 295 -53.21 8.52 21.25
C SER A 295 -52.10 8.86 20.24
N LEU A 296 -51.48 7.82 19.65
CA LEU A 296 -50.39 7.98 18.69
C LEU A 296 -50.88 8.72 17.43
N PHE A 297 -50.27 9.84 17.08
CA PHE A 297 -50.62 10.69 15.94
C PHE A 297 -52.01 11.36 16.04
N SER A 298 -52.65 11.32 17.18
CA SER A 298 -53.88 12.06 17.42
C SER A 298 -53.58 13.50 17.83
N ASN A 299 -54.31 14.43 17.23
CA ASN A 299 -54.25 15.86 17.51
C ASN A 299 -55.48 16.26 18.39
N ASN A 300 -55.78 15.45 19.37
CA ASN A 300 -57.06 15.52 20.12
C ASN A 300 -57.11 16.60 21.22
N THR A 301 -55.99 17.33 21.42
CA THR A 301 -55.96 18.46 22.36
C THR A 301 -55.40 19.69 21.64
N ASP A 302 -56.20 20.74 21.53
CA ASP A 302 -55.86 22.01 20.85
C ASP A 302 -54.58 22.69 21.36
N SER A 303 -54.07 22.28 22.50
CA SER A 303 -52.84 22.80 23.12
C SER A 303 -51.58 22.03 22.79
N ALA A 304 -51.66 20.90 22.06
CA ALA A 304 -50.57 19.98 21.88
C ALA A 304 -49.86 20.07 20.48
N ASP A 305 -50.43 20.86 19.55
CA ASP A 305 -49.75 21.17 18.25
C ASP A 305 -49.00 22.48 18.39
N THR A 306 -47.68 22.39 18.49
CA THR A 306 -46.79 23.52 18.64
C THR A 306 -45.70 23.51 17.59
N TRP A 307 -45.31 24.68 17.10
CA TRP A 307 -44.15 24.82 16.25
C TRP A 307 -43.25 25.97 16.74
N SER A 308 -41.96 25.85 16.51
CA SER A 308 -41.02 26.89 16.80
C SER A 308 -39.90 26.92 15.72
N ILE A 309 -39.47 28.10 15.37
CA ILE A 309 -38.29 28.31 14.53
C ILE A 309 -37.44 29.34 15.25
N GLY A 310 -36.15 29.03 15.40
CA GLY A 310 -35.26 29.91 16.14
C GLY A 310 -33.78 29.59 15.93
N VAL A 311 -32.96 30.44 16.48
CA VAL A 311 -31.53 30.26 16.60
C VAL A 311 -31.19 30.09 18.06
N GLN A 312 -30.44 29.05 18.38
CA GLN A 312 -29.98 28.75 19.73
C GLN A 312 -28.48 28.91 19.79
N ALA A 313 -27.98 29.66 20.77
CA ALA A 313 -26.57 29.72 21.13
C ALA A 313 -26.40 29.07 22.51
N SER A 314 -25.45 28.15 22.61
CA SER A 314 -25.07 27.54 23.88
C SER A 314 -23.57 27.66 24.08
N TRP A 315 -23.15 27.99 25.30
CA TRP A 315 -21.75 28.14 25.65
C TRP A 315 -21.53 27.69 27.08
N ALA A 316 -20.63 26.72 27.25
CA ALA A 316 -20.16 26.34 28.58
C ALA A 316 -19.05 27.30 29.03
N ALA A 317 -19.45 28.48 29.55
CA ALA A 317 -18.49 29.50 29.98
C ALA A 317 -17.56 29.02 31.11
N PHE A 318 -18.01 28.05 31.88
CA PHE A 318 -17.21 27.38 32.93
C PHE A 318 -17.54 25.88 32.94
N ASP A 319 -16.54 25.05 32.66
CA ASP A 319 -16.65 23.58 32.60
C ASP A 319 -15.67 22.89 33.57
N ASN A 320 -15.22 23.61 34.62
CA ASN A 320 -14.23 23.14 35.58
C ASN A 320 -12.93 22.65 34.90
N ASN A 321 -12.50 23.28 33.80
CA ASN A 321 -11.31 22.96 33.01
C ASN A 321 -11.32 21.56 32.34
N VAL A 322 -12.49 20.95 32.17
CA VAL A 322 -12.61 19.64 31.48
C VAL A 322 -12.12 19.73 30.05
N THR A 323 -12.56 20.74 29.29
CA THR A 323 -12.11 20.94 27.90
C THR A 323 -10.61 21.24 27.85
N ALA A 324 -10.08 22.03 28.78
CA ALA A 324 -8.63 22.29 28.85
C ALA A 324 -7.83 21.01 29.10
N ALA A 325 -8.32 20.13 29.98
CA ALA A 325 -7.69 18.83 30.23
C ALA A 325 -7.74 17.92 28.99
N GLN A 326 -8.87 17.90 28.25
CA GLN A 326 -9.00 17.16 26.99
C GLN A 326 -8.06 17.69 25.91
N VAL A 327 -7.92 19.01 25.76
CA VAL A 327 -6.96 19.63 24.82
C VAL A 327 -5.53 19.27 25.18
N ASN A 328 -5.16 19.29 26.47
CA ASN A 328 -3.84 18.88 26.92
C ASN A 328 -3.57 17.38 26.67
N GLN A 329 -4.58 16.52 26.84
CA GLN A 329 -4.50 15.11 26.47
C GLN A 329 -4.25 14.94 24.96
N ARG A 330 -4.99 15.68 24.09
CA ARG A 330 -4.77 15.67 22.64
C ARG A 330 -3.40 16.22 22.26
N ARG A 331 -2.92 17.27 22.95
CA ARG A 331 -1.56 17.80 22.75
C ARG A 331 -0.49 16.76 23.06
N ALA A 332 -0.64 16.00 24.14
CA ALA A 332 0.27 14.91 24.45
C ALA A 332 0.25 13.82 23.36
N ALA A 333 -0.93 13.54 22.77
CA ALA A 333 -1.04 12.63 21.62
C ALA A 333 -0.33 13.17 20.36
N VAL A 334 -0.41 14.48 20.10
CA VAL A 334 0.36 15.13 19.02
C VAL A 334 1.86 14.96 19.24
N HIS A 335 2.37 15.24 20.44
CA HIS A 335 3.78 15.04 20.75
C HIS A 335 4.22 13.59 20.57
N LYS A 336 3.38 12.62 20.99
CA LYS A 336 3.66 11.21 20.75
C LYS A 336 3.82 10.90 19.25
N LEU A 337 2.93 11.44 18.40
CA LEU A 337 3.00 11.22 16.97
C LEU A 337 4.17 11.95 16.31
N GLN A 338 4.60 13.09 16.84
CA GLN A 338 5.84 13.74 16.41
C GLN A 338 7.06 12.85 16.63
N GLN A 339 7.16 12.22 17.83
CA GLN A 339 8.23 11.26 18.09
C GLN A 339 8.14 10.02 17.17
N ALA A 340 6.93 9.53 16.90
CA ALA A 340 6.74 8.43 15.97
C ALA A 340 7.11 8.80 14.50
N ALA A 341 6.92 10.07 14.11
CA ALA A 341 7.35 10.54 12.80
C ALA A 341 8.89 10.62 12.68
N GLU A 342 9.59 11.05 13.73
CA GLU A 342 11.06 10.99 13.75
C GLU A 342 11.55 9.53 13.75
N GLU A 343 10.97 8.65 14.56
CA GLU A 343 11.28 7.20 14.53
C GLU A 343 11.06 6.59 13.13
N ALA A 344 9.99 6.99 12.44
CA ALA A 344 9.73 6.54 11.07
C ALA A 344 10.84 6.98 10.10
N ARG A 345 11.38 8.20 10.24
CA ARG A 345 12.51 8.68 9.43
C ARG A 345 13.80 7.89 9.71
N GLU A 346 14.10 7.66 10.97
CA GLU A 346 15.25 6.83 11.37
C GLU A 346 15.12 5.40 10.83
N GLN A 347 13.90 4.83 10.87
CA GLN A 347 13.63 3.51 10.31
C GLN A 347 13.80 3.47 8.79
N ILE A 348 13.39 4.53 8.07
CA ILE A 348 13.59 4.67 6.63
C ILE A 348 15.08 4.66 6.29
N GLU A 349 15.90 5.42 7.01
CA GLU A 349 17.35 5.44 6.82
C GLU A 349 17.96 4.06 7.06
N LEU A 350 17.57 3.38 8.13
CA LEU A 350 18.04 2.04 8.46
C LEU A 350 17.64 1.00 7.39
N ASP A 351 16.39 1.06 6.92
CA ASP A 351 15.88 0.14 5.87
C ASP A 351 16.67 0.28 4.57
N VAL A 352 16.90 1.53 4.13
CA VAL A 352 17.68 1.82 2.91
C VAL A 352 19.12 1.36 3.08
N GLN A 353 19.75 1.69 4.21
CA GLN A 353 21.12 1.27 4.49
C GLN A 353 21.25 -0.25 4.50
N THR A 354 20.33 -0.95 5.14
CA THR A 354 20.32 -2.42 5.22
C THR A 354 20.14 -3.05 3.85
N ALA A 355 19.19 -2.53 3.04
CA ALA A 355 18.95 -3.02 1.68
C ALA A 355 20.15 -2.78 0.76
N TYR A 356 20.78 -1.60 0.86
CA TYR A 356 21.95 -1.24 0.07
C TYR A 356 23.17 -2.11 0.42
N LEU A 357 23.45 -2.33 1.70
CA LEU A 357 24.52 -3.19 2.15
C LEU A 357 24.29 -4.65 1.72
N SER A 358 23.03 -5.11 1.76
CA SER A 358 22.66 -6.44 1.29
C SER A 358 22.89 -6.59 -0.22
N LEU A 359 22.57 -5.56 -1.00
CA LEU A 359 22.82 -5.53 -2.44
C LEU A 359 24.32 -5.61 -2.75
N LEU A 360 25.16 -4.83 -2.06
CA LEU A 360 26.60 -4.88 -2.24
C LEU A 360 27.21 -6.23 -1.85
N ALA A 361 26.69 -6.85 -0.79
CA ALA A 361 27.12 -8.20 -0.37
C ALA A 361 26.75 -9.24 -1.43
N ALA A 362 25.49 -9.18 -1.95
CA ALA A 362 25.02 -10.08 -2.99
C ALA A 362 25.83 -9.93 -4.30
N GLU A 363 26.19 -8.71 -4.68
CA GLU A 363 27.04 -8.44 -5.84
C GLU A 363 28.43 -9.12 -5.70
N LYS A 364 29.06 -9.00 -4.53
CA LYS A 364 30.34 -9.68 -4.27
C LYS A 364 30.22 -11.20 -4.31
N ASN A 365 29.10 -11.74 -3.81
CA ASN A 365 28.85 -13.17 -3.82
C ASN A 365 28.75 -13.74 -5.24
N ILE A 366 28.13 -13.04 -6.19
CA ILE A 366 28.08 -13.46 -7.60
C ILE A 366 29.50 -13.71 -8.14
N LYS A 367 30.42 -12.77 -7.92
CA LYS A 367 31.82 -12.91 -8.39
C LYS A 367 32.50 -14.12 -7.75
N THR A 368 32.34 -14.31 -6.46
CA THR A 368 32.96 -15.43 -5.72
C THR A 368 32.39 -16.77 -6.16
N THR A 369 31.06 -16.89 -6.28
CA THR A 369 30.40 -18.13 -6.69
C THR A 369 30.66 -18.46 -8.16
N ASN A 370 30.74 -17.45 -9.06
CA ASN A 370 31.12 -17.69 -10.45
C ASN A 370 32.54 -18.30 -10.55
N THR A 371 33.50 -17.77 -9.77
CA THR A 371 34.85 -18.34 -9.73
C THR A 371 34.85 -19.78 -9.20
N ALA A 372 33.97 -20.09 -8.22
CA ALA A 372 33.82 -21.45 -7.73
C ALA A 372 33.26 -22.39 -8.80
N VAL A 373 32.26 -21.95 -9.60
CA VAL A 373 31.73 -22.72 -10.74
C VAL A 373 32.84 -23.03 -11.75
N GLU A 374 33.63 -22.03 -12.16
CA GLU A 374 34.74 -22.23 -13.11
C GLU A 374 35.73 -23.28 -12.63
N ARG A 375 36.06 -23.27 -11.32
CA ARG A 375 36.96 -24.25 -10.71
C ARG A 375 36.34 -25.64 -10.59
N ALA A 376 35.08 -25.71 -10.21
CA ALA A 376 34.37 -26.98 -10.08
C ALA A 376 34.16 -27.67 -11.43
N VAL A 377 33.89 -26.93 -12.50
CA VAL A 377 33.80 -27.48 -13.87
C VAL A 377 35.13 -28.12 -14.28
N GLU A 378 36.28 -27.45 -14.02
CA GLU A 378 37.57 -27.99 -14.35
C GLU A 378 37.95 -29.20 -13.47
N ASP A 379 37.64 -29.15 -12.16
CA ASP A 379 37.87 -30.27 -11.24
C ASP A 379 37.10 -31.52 -11.69
N PHE A 380 35.81 -31.37 -12.02
CA PHE A 380 34.97 -32.47 -12.53
C PHE A 380 35.58 -33.06 -13.83
N LYS A 381 35.97 -32.23 -14.77
CA LYS A 381 36.60 -32.67 -16.02
C LYS A 381 37.89 -33.43 -15.77
N ILE A 382 38.75 -32.93 -14.88
CA ILE A 382 40.00 -33.61 -14.49
C ILE A 382 39.69 -34.96 -13.84
N ALA A 383 38.72 -35.03 -12.91
CA ALA A 383 38.30 -36.26 -12.24
C ALA A 383 37.84 -37.34 -13.25
N GLN A 384 37.02 -36.95 -14.24
CA GLN A 384 36.57 -37.84 -15.30
C GLN A 384 37.72 -38.39 -16.14
N VAL A 385 38.68 -37.50 -16.56
CA VAL A 385 39.84 -37.92 -17.35
C VAL A 385 40.73 -38.86 -16.56
N ARG A 386 41.02 -38.55 -15.28
CA ARG A 386 41.82 -39.40 -14.40
C ARG A 386 41.19 -40.76 -14.18
N TYR A 387 39.87 -40.82 -13.96
CA TYR A 387 39.13 -42.05 -13.82
C TYR A 387 39.20 -42.90 -15.10
N THR A 388 38.98 -42.28 -16.27
CA THR A 388 39.07 -42.98 -17.58
C THR A 388 40.47 -43.49 -17.87
N ALA A 389 41.51 -42.77 -17.44
CA ALA A 389 42.93 -43.17 -17.56
C ALA A 389 43.34 -44.23 -16.51
N GLY A 390 42.48 -44.64 -15.58
CA GLY A 390 42.75 -45.61 -14.53
C GLY A 390 43.63 -45.13 -13.38
N VAL A 391 43.79 -43.79 -13.25
CA VAL A 391 44.62 -43.14 -12.19
C VAL A 391 43.77 -42.34 -11.19
N GLY A 392 42.43 -42.36 -11.30
CA GLY A 392 41.49 -41.80 -10.40
C GLY A 392 40.51 -42.85 -9.85
N THR A 393 39.79 -42.52 -8.78
CA THR A 393 38.78 -43.38 -8.14
C THR A 393 37.39 -43.05 -8.59
N ASN A 394 36.42 -43.98 -8.41
CA ASN A 394 34.99 -43.73 -8.60
C ASN A 394 34.50 -42.58 -7.69
N LEU A 395 35.04 -42.52 -6.46
CA LEU A 395 34.71 -41.47 -5.49
C LEU A 395 35.17 -40.10 -5.97
N ASP A 396 36.33 -39.96 -6.59
CA ASP A 396 36.83 -38.66 -7.12
C ASP A 396 35.85 -38.07 -8.11
N VAL A 397 35.19 -38.86 -8.97
CA VAL A 397 34.23 -38.39 -9.97
C VAL A 397 32.90 -37.99 -9.32
N THR A 398 32.39 -38.81 -8.40
CA THR A 398 31.14 -38.49 -7.73
C THR A 398 31.26 -37.30 -6.81
N ASP A 399 32.37 -37.13 -6.08
CA ASP A 399 32.65 -35.94 -5.26
C ASP A 399 32.83 -34.68 -6.09
N ALA A 400 33.47 -34.80 -7.26
CA ALA A 400 33.62 -33.66 -8.15
C ALA A 400 32.30 -33.20 -8.79
N ASP A 401 31.38 -34.14 -9.11
CA ASP A 401 30.03 -33.83 -9.57
C ASP A 401 29.23 -33.13 -8.46
N GLU A 402 29.26 -33.62 -7.21
CA GLU A 402 28.58 -32.99 -6.07
C GLU A 402 29.09 -31.57 -5.81
N LYS A 403 30.41 -31.35 -5.89
CA LYS A 403 31.02 -29.99 -5.79
C LYS A 403 30.57 -29.10 -6.92
N LEU A 404 30.47 -29.61 -8.16
CA LEU A 404 29.99 -28.87 -9.31
C LEU A 404 28.53 -28.45 -9.15
N VAL A 405 27.65 -29.38 -8.77
CA VAL A 405 26.24 -29.09 -8.49
C VAL A 405 26.11 -28.05 -7.38
N THR A 406 26.88 -28.20 -6.29
CA THR A 406 26.87 -27.24 -5.18
C THR A 406 27.35 -25.86 -5.63
N ALA A 407 28.42 -25.77 -6.41
CA ALA A 407 28.94 -24.50 -6.91
C ALA A 407 27.92 -23.80 -7.83
N GLN A 408 27.28 -24.53 -8.75
CA GLN A 408 26.25 -24.02 -9.64
C GLN A 408 24.99 -23.59 -8.88
N THR A 409 24.57 -24.35 -7.89
CA THR A 409 23.43 -23.96 -7.00
C THR A 409 23.73 -22.65 -6.30
N ASN A 410 24.89 -22.53 -5.66
CA ASN A 410 25.32 -21.31 -4.98
C ASN A 410 25.42 -20.09 -5.93
N TYR A 411 25.78 -20.32 -7.18
CA TYR A 411 25.83 -19.26 -8.19
C TYR A 411 24.42 -18.76 -8.56
N TYR A 412 23.46 -19.66 -8.81
CA TYR A 412 22.10 -19.27 -9.12
C TYR A 412 21.39 -18.64 -7.90
N ASP A 413 21.66 -19.15 -6.70
CA ASP A 413 21.23 -18.52 -5.45
C ASP A 413 21.79 -17.09 -5.30
N ALA A 414 23.06 -16.87 -5.65
CA ALA A 414 23.67 -15.54 -5.60
C ALA A 414 23.04 -14.58 -6.61
N LEU A 415 22.73 -15.05 -7.82
CA LEU A 415 22.01 -14.25 -8.83
C LEU A 415 20.59 -13.91 -8.39
N TYR A 416 19.87 -14.88 -7.82
CA TYR A 416 18.54 -14.66 -7.24
C TYR A 416 18.59 -13.63 -6.12
N ASN A 417 19.48 -13.82 -5.15
CA ASN A 417 19.64 -12.93 -4.00
C ASN A 417 20.02 -11.51 -4.40
N TYR A 418 20.82 -11.34 -5.45
CA TYR A 418 21.16 -10.03 -6.01
C TYR A 418 19.93 -9.32 -6.59
N ASN A 419 19.17 -10.00 -7.44
CA ASN A 419 17.98 -9.42 -8.05
C ASN A 419 16.88 -9.14 -7.02
N LEU A 420 16.76 -10.00 -6.00
CA LEU A 420 15.84 -9.78 -4.87
C LEU A 420 16.29 -8.58 -4.02
N SER A 421 17.60 -8.46 -3.72
CA SER A 421 18.14 -7.32 -2.96
C SER A 421 17.98 -6.00 -3.71
N LYS A 422 18.11 -6.01 -5.05
CA LYS A 422 17.79 -4.86 -5.89
C LYS A 422 16.32 -4.45 -5.74
N ALA A 423 15.39 -5.39 -5.87
CA ALA A 423 13.98 -5.12 -5.69
C ALA A 423 13.64 -4.68 -4.25
N ALA A 424 14.37 -5.19 -3.25
CA ALA A 424 14.24 -4.77 -1.86
C ALA A 424 14.69 -3.31 -1.66
N LEU A 425 15.78 -2.91 -2.30
CA LEU A 425 16.26 -1.53 -2.28
C LEU A 425 15.28 -0.58 -2.99
N ASP A 426 14.75 -0.97 -4.16
CA ASP A 426 13.72 -0.21 -4.87
C ASP A 426 12.48 0.02 -3.99
N ARG A 427 12.08 -0.99 -3.23
CA ARG A 427 11.00 -0.89 -2.25
C ARG A 427 11.39 -0.02 -1.04
N ALA A 428 12.61 -0.18 -0.50
CA ALA A 428 13.09 0.61 0.63
C ALA A 428 13.21 2.10 0.29
N MET A 429 13.48 2.42 -0.98
CA MET A 429 13.45 3.79 -1.49
C MET A 429 12.03 4.32 -1.72
N GLY A 430 11.02 3.47 -1.73
CA GLY A 430 9.66 3.89 -2.06
C GLY A 430 9.48 4.29 -3.52
N LEU A 431 10.20 3.65 -4.45
CA LEU A 431 10.05 3.95 -5.87
C LEU A 431 8.62 3.68 -6.33
N PRO A 432 7.99 4.60 -7.09
CA PRO A 432 6.68 4.36 -7.69
C PRO A 432 6.67 3.08 -8.53
N VAL A 433 5.50 2.48 -8.63
CA VAL A 433 5.36 1.15 -9.24
C VAL A 433 5.74 1.11 -10.72
N ASP A 434 5.59 2.21 -11.42
CA ASP A 434 5.92 2.42 -12.83
C ASP A 434 7.39 2.75 -13.11
N LEU A 435 8.22 2.86 -12.05
CA LEU A 435 9.63 3.20 -12.15
C LEU A 435 10.51 2.07 -11.59
N ASP A 436 11.53 1.66 -12.36
CA ASP A 436 12.67 0.91 -11.85
C ASP A 436 13.83 1.86 -11.46
N ALA A 437 14.79 1.36 -10.69
CA ALA A 437 15.92 2.17 -10.24
C ALA A 437 16.77 2.73 -11.40
N VAL A 438 16.87 1.99 -12.50
CA VAL A 438 17.65 2.43 -13.69
C VAL A 438 16.93 3.56 -14.40
N SER A 439 15.60 3.45 -14.55
CA SER A 439 14.78 4.53 -15.11
C SER A 439 14.82 5.77 -14.24
N TYR A 440 14.88 5.59 -12.92
CA TYR A 440 15.02 6.69 -11.97
C TYR A 440 16.38 7.37 -12.09
N GLN A 441 17.48 6.60 -12.11
CA GLN A 441 18.83 7.15 -12.25
C GLN A 441 18.97 8.04 -13.49
N ALA A 442 18.41 7.62 -14.63
CA ALA A 442 18.39 8.43 -15.84
C ALA A 442 17.57 9.74 -15.71
N LYS A 443 16.65 9.80 -14.74
CA LYS A 443 15.80 10.98 -14.47
C LYS A 443 16.35 11.89 -13.36
N VAL A 444 17.17 11.37 -12.44
CA VAL A 444 17.84 12.15 -11.38
C VAL A 444 18.86 13.11 -11.99
N ASP A 445 19.54 12.71 -13.05
CA ASP A 445 20.49 13.55 -13.78
C ASP A 445 19.81 14.72 -14.53
N ALA A 446 18.50 14.64 -14.73
CA ALA A 446 17.72 15.72 -15.33
C ALA A 446 17.12 16.62 -14.21
N LYS A 447 17.81 17.75 -13.91
CA LYS A 447 17.40 18.76 -12.89
C LYS A 447 15.92 19.19 -12.97
N GLU A 448 15.30 19.11 -14.14
CA GLU A 448 13.92 19.49 -14.39
C GLU A 448 12.90 18.48 -13.81
N HIS A 449 13.26 17.18 -13.70
CA HIS A 449 12.35 16.17 -13.19
C HIS A 449 12.19 16.19 -11.67
N LYS A 450 13.22 16.65 -10.94
CA LYS A 450 13.16 16.76 -9.48
C LYS A 450 12.13 17.81 -9.04
N ALA A 451 12.15 18.98 -9.69
CA ALA A 451 11.20 20.06 -9.40
C ALA A 451 9.75 19.72 -9.81
N ALA A 452 9.57 19.02 -10.94
CA ALA A 452 8.24 18.60 -11.40
C ALA A 452 7.62 17.52 -10.51
N LYS A 453 8.44 16.62 -9.98
CA LYS A 453 7.97 15.57 -9.07
C LYS A 453 7.69 16.10 -7.68
N GLU A 454 8.53 16.98 -7.13
CA GLU A 454 8.25 17.69 -5.88
C GLU A 454 6.93 18.49 -5.97
N GLN A 455 6.65 19.12 -7.12
CA GLN A 455 5.38 19.79 -7.35
C GLN A 455 4.18 18.85 -7.48
N ALA A 456 4.35 17.68 -8.12
CA ALA A 456 3.31 16.67 -8.26
C ALA A 456 2.99 15.99 -6.92
N ASP A 457 4.01 15.65 -6.13
CA ASP A 457 3.85 15.08 -4.79
C ASP A 457 3.25 16.11 -3.82
N MET A 458 3.65 17.39 -3.91
CA MET A 458 3.02 18.50 -3.18
C MET A 458 1.56 18.71 -3.60
N ALA A 459 1.22 18.56 -4.87
CA ALA A 459 -0.16 18.65 -5.36
C ALA A 459 -1.03 17.50 -4.88
N LEU A 460 -0.46 16.29 -4.75
CA LEU A 460 -1.14 15.11 -4.22
C LEU A 460 -1.51 15.29 -2.73
N TYR A 461 -0.63 15.96 -1.94
CA TYR A 461 -0.77 16.13 -0.49
C TYR A 461 -1.25 17.52 -0.06
N HIS A 462 -1.16 18.51 -0.95
CA HIS A 462 -1.61 19.89 -0.73
C HIS A 462 -2.81 20.27 -1.61
N THR A 463 -3.73 19.34 -1.87
CA THR A 463 -5.07 19.76 -2.32
C THR A 463 -5.74 20.49 -1.17
N ASP A 464 -5.20 21.66 -0.83
CA ASP A 464 -5.70 22.46 0.26
C ASP A 464 -7.11 22.97 -0.04
N ALA A 465 -7.94 23.01 1.00
CA ALA A 465 -9.18 23.80 1.01
C ALA A 465 -8.93 25.26 0.58
N ALA A 466 -7.68 25.74 0.70
CA ALA A 466 -7.23 27.03 0.16
C ALA A 466 -7.20 27.03 -1.38
N ALA A 467 -6.81 25.96 -2.03
CA ALA A 467 -6.81 25.90 -3.50
C ALA A 467 -8.24 25.77 -4.05
N GLU A 468 -9.10 24.98 -3.40
CA GLU A 468 -10.54 24.95 -3.72
C GLU A 468 -11.21 26.33 -3.45
N LYS A 469 -10.81 26.99 -2.37
CA LYS A 469 -11.32 28.32 -2.03
C LYS A 469 -10.84 29.39 -3.02
N MET A 470 -9.58 29.33 -3.43
CA MET A 470 -9.04 30.24 -4.47
C MET A 470 -9.65 29.94 -5.84
N ALA A 471 -9.85 28.68 -6.21
CA ALA A 471 -10.54 28.33 -7.45
C ALA A 471 -12.02 28.72 -7.44
N ALA A 472 -12.70 28.63 -6.30
CA ALA A 472 -14.06 29.12 -6.13
C ALA A 472 -14.15 30.66 -6.14
N GLU A 473 -13.20 31.37 -5.54
CA GLU A 473 -13.09 32.84 -5.60
C GLU A 473 -12.74 33.31 -7.00
N GLN A 474 -11.83 32.64 -7.70
CA GLN A 474 -11.50 32.94 -9.09
C GLN A 474 -12.71 32.75 -10.01
N LYS A 475 -13.45 31.68 -9.83
CA LYS A 475 -14.68 31.40 -10.57
C LYS A 475 -15.79 32.42 -10.27
N ALA A 476 -15.90 32.86 -9.02
CA ALA A 476 -16.82 33.93 -8.63
C ALA A 476 -16.42 35.31 -9.14
N LEU A 477 -15.11 35.58 -9.27
CA LEU A 477 -14.58 36.82 -9.91
C LEU A 477 -14.81 36.81 -11.42
N ASP A 478 -14.60 35.69 -12.09
CA ASP A 478 -14.87 35.54 -13.53
C ASP A 478 -16.37 35.64 -13.85
N GLU A 479 -17.23 35.12 -12.97
CA GLU A 479 -18.68 35.21 -13.10
C GLU A 479 -19.18 36.66 -12.86
N LYS A 480 -18.58 37.40 -11.92
CA LYS A 480 -18.81 38.85 -11.70
C LYS A 480 -18.32 39.70 -12.84
N SER A 481 -17.20 39.35 -13.45
CA SER A 481 -16.67 40.06 -14.63
C SER A 481 -17.55 39.85 -15.88
N ARG A 482 -18.17 38.68 -16.02
CA ARG A 482 -19.12 38.37 -17.10
C ARG A 482 -20.48 39.04 -16.96
N THR A 483 -20.90 39.37 -15.74
CA THR A 483 -22.22 39.99 -15.48
C THR A 483 -22.24 41.52 -15.50
N GLY A 484 -21.11 42.16 -15.84
CA GLY A 484 -21.09 43.61 -16.17
C GLY A 484 -21.52 44.57 -15.05
N ARG A 485 -21.46 44.19 -13.79
CA ARG A 485 -21.71 45.09 -12.66
C ARG A 485 -20.43 45.76 -12.21
N THR A 486 -20.21 46.96 -12.67
CA THR A 486 -19.23 47.91 -12.12
C THR A 486 -19.62 48.27 -10.70
N MET A 487 -18.95 47.73 -9.70
CA MET A 487 -19.00 48.27 -8.35
C MET A 487 -18.07 49.48 -8.24
N LYS A 488 -18.63 50.62 -7.77
CA LYS A 488 -17.87 51.80 -7.34
C LYS A 488 -16.90 51.41 -6.20
N PRO A 489 -15.70 51.96 -6.18
CA PRO A 489 -14.75 51.67 -5.11
C PRO A 489 -15.11 52.50 -3.87
N ASP A 490 -15.69 51.87 -2.87
CA ASP A 490 -15.77 52.44 -1.54
C ASP A 490 -15.31 51.46 -0.49
N THR A 491 -14.45 52.00 0.35
CA THR A 491 -13.95 51.53 1.64
C THR A 491 -12.75 50.59 1.67
N LYS A 492 -11.69 51.16 2.16
CA LYS A 492 -10.40 50.61 2.58
C LYS A 492 -10.58 49.41 3.52
N VAL A 493 -10.17 48.25 3.06
CA VAL A 493 -9.87 47.13 3.93
C VAL A 493 -8.39 47.25 4.32
N PRO A 494 -8.01 47.20 5.60
CA PRO A 494 -6.61 47.21 6.00
C PRO A 494 -5.94 45.90 5.58
N VAL A 495 -4.94 46.00 4.74
CA VAL A 495 -4.03 44.91 4.40
C VAL A 495 -3.18 44.63 5.66
N SER A 496 -3.42 43.52 6.35
CA SER A 496 -2.48 43.03 7.34
C SER A 496 -1.24 42.54 6.60
N GLN A 497 -0.17 43.30 6.69
CA GLN A 497 1.15 42.88 6.24
C GLN A 497 1.57 41.66 7.02
N GLY A 498 1.67 40.49 6.33
CA GLY A 498 2.30 39.31 6.84
C GLY A 498 3.76 39.63 7.17
N ALA A 499 4.16 39.35 8.40
CA ALA A 499 5.53 39.47 8.84
C ALA A 499 6.47 38.60 7.99
N PRO A 500 7.66 39.11 7.62
CA PRO A 500 8.60 38.34 6.82
C PRO A 500 9.13 37.16 7.65
N VAL A 501 9.09 35.96 7.06
CA VAL A 501 9.78 34.77 7.57
C VAL A 501 11.28 35.09 7.57
N ARG A 502 11.87 35.24 8.73
CA ARG A 502 13.32 35.32 8.90
C ARG A 502 13.90 33.95 8.63
N THR A 503 14.52 33.77 7.50
CA THR A 503 15.50 32.72 7.25
C THR A 503 16.73 33.02 8.12
N ALA A 504 16.91 32.25 9.19
CA ALA A 504 18.14 32.26 9.98
C ALA A 504 19.18 31.45 9.22
N THR A 505 20.07 32.12 8.51
CA THR A 505 21.36 31.55 8.09
C THR A 505 22.27 31.53 9.30
N LEU A 506 22.45 30.34 9.90
CA LEU A 506 23.52 30.12 10.89
C LEU A 506 24.86 30.17 10.15
N SER A 507 25.67 31.21 10.42
CA SER A 507 27.06 31.28 10.00
C SER A 507 27.91 30.41 10.93
N ALA A 508 28.89 29.71 10.36
CA ALA A 508 29.77 28.76 11.02
C ALA A 508 30.80 29.36 12.00
N SER A 509 30.49 30.49 12.66
CA SER A 509 31.44 31.19 13.54
C SER A 509 31.09 31.16 15.04
N ASP A 510 29.94 30.60 15.45
CA ASP A 510 29.53 30.65 16.86
C ASP A 510 29.65 29.31 17.63
N ALA A 511 30.31 28.30 17.07
CA ALA A 511 30.50 26.98 17.69
C ALA A 511 31.81 26.85 18.52
N ALA A 512 32.49 27.93 18.82
CA ALA A 512 33.81 27.87 19.51
C ALA A 512 33.89 28.54 20.88
N ALA A 513 32.77 28.86 21.54
CA ALA A 513 32.79 29.63 22.80
C ALA A 513 32.11 29.00 24.02
N GLU A 514 31.71 27.72 24.02
CA GLU A 514 31.13 27.06 25.23
C GLU A 514 31.72 25.68 25.53
N ALA A 515 33.04 25.54 25.44
CA ALA A 515 33.76 24.40 26.02
C ALA A 515 34.84 24.95 26.99
N GLY A 516 34.43 25.39 28.18
CA GLY A 516 35.36 25.86 29.19
C GLY A 516 34.70 26.64 30.32
N LYS A 517 33.86 25.96 31.11
CA LYS A 517 33.77 26.16 32.56
C LYS A 517 32.90 25.08 33.18
#